data_5e63f672e9b6a0e8ad6e5b6ebe8eecde
#
_entry.id   5e63f672e9b6a0e8ad6e5b6ebe8eecde
#
_cell.length_a   1.000
_cell.length_b   1.000
_cell.length_c   1.000
_cell.angle_alpha   90.00
_cell.angle_beta   90.00
_cell.angle_gamma   90.00
#
_symmetry.space_group_name_H-M   'P 1'
#
loop_
_entity.id
_entity.type
_entity.pdbx_description
1 polymer ?
#
loop_
_entity_poly.entity_id
_entity_poly.type
_entity_poly.pdbx_seq_one_letter_code
_entity_poly.pdbx_strand_id
1 'polypeptide(L)'
;YQVRSWKDEHEFEKGSVIQLREADINQEIYGVPEWFCALQSALLNESATLFRRKYYNNGSHAGFILYMTDAAQKEEDIDALRTALKTAKGPGNFRNLFVYAPNGKKEGIQLIPVSEVAAKDEFGSIKNISRDDQLAGLRVYPQLMGVVPQNAGGFGSISDAAAVWASLELEPMQARLQQVNELIGEEVVRFSKFEAPGGQ
;
A
#
# COMPACT_ATOMS: atom_id res chain seq x y z
N TYR A 1 -1.42 -34.49 -5.66
CA TYR A 1 -0.19 -34.43 -6.49
C TYR A 1 0.54 -33.13 -6.21
N GLN A 2 1.85 -33.21 -6.01
CA GLN A 2 2.72 -32.05 -5.96
C GLN A 2 3.72 -32.12 -7.10
N VAL A 3 3.71 -31.11 -7.99
CA VAL A 3 4.67 -31.01 -9.08
C VAL A 3 5.81 -30.13 -8.62
N ARG A 4 6.98 -30.69 -8.37
CA ARG A 4 8.22 -29.94 -8.06
C ARG A 4 8.89 -29.38 -9.31
N SER A 5 8.77 -30.12 -10.39
CA SER A 5 9.15 -29.68 -11.73
C SER A 5 8.22 -30.37 -12.71
N TRP A 6 8.21 -29.97 -13.97
CA TRP A 6 7.41 -30.64 -15.01
C TRP A 6 7.72 -32.14 -15.19
N LYS A 7 8.70 -32.66 -14.48
CA LYS A 7 9.14 -34.07 -14.58
C LYS A 7 8.95 -34.89 -13.30
N ASP A 8 8.74 -34.24 -12.15
CA ASP A 8 8.67 -34.90 -10.85
C ASP A 8 7.27 -34.76 -10.27
N GLU A 9 6.48 -35.81 -10.35
CA GLU A 9 5.18 -35.91 -9.69
C GLU A 9 5.34 -36.75 -8.42
N HIS A 10 4.73 -36.27 -7.33
CA HIS A 10 4.62 -37.05 -6.09
C HIS A 10 3.15 -37.32 -5.81
N GLU A 11 2.79 -38.57 -5.76
CA GLU A 11 1.44 -39.00 -5.39
C GLU A 11 1.40 -39.25 -3.88
N PHE A 12 0.54 -38.51 -3.20
CA PHE A 12 0.30 -38.69 -1.77
C PHE A 12 -0.67 -39.87 -1.56
N GLU A 13 -0.52 -40.57 -0.44
CA GLU A 13 -1.49 -41.58 -0.03
C GLU A 13 -2.90 -40.99 0.07
N LYS A 14 -3.89 -41.76 -0.31
CA LYS A 14 -5.29 -41.33 -0.25
C LYS A 14 -5.67 -40.95 1.19
N GLY A 15 -6.12 -39.72 1.41
CA GLY A 15 -6.52 -39.21 2.72
C GLY A 15 -5.38 -38.59 3.56
N SER A 16 -4.10 -38.63 3.06
CA SER A 16 -2.98 -37.99 3.78
C SER A 16 -2.91 -36.48 3.64
N VAL A 17 -3.69 -35.89 2.72
CA VAL A 17 -3.73 -34.44 2.48
C VAL A 17 -5.17 -33.94 2.60
N ILE A 18 -5.35 -32.95 3.44
CA ILE A 18 -6.62 -32.23 3.61
C ILE A 18 -6.40 -30.81 3.09
N GLN A 19 -7.31 -30.35 2.24
CA GLN A 19 -7.32 -28.98 1.76
C GLN A 19 -8.52 -28.24 2.34
N LEU A 20 -8.24 -27.20 3.14
CA LEU A 20 -9.22 -26.23 3.57
C LEU A 20 -9.12 -24.99 2.67
N ARG A 21 -10.22 -24.60 2.08
CA ARG A 21 -10.28 -23.42 1.19
C ARG A 21 -11.64 -22.75 1.27
N GLU A 22 -11.67 -21.47 0.99
CA GLU A 22 -12.92 -20.81 0.62
C GLU A 22 -13.25 -21.12 -0.83
N ALA A 23 -14.51 -21.42 -1.09
CA ALA A 23 -14.99 -21.60 -2.45
C ALA A 23 -14.99 -20.26 -3.19
N ASP A 24 -14.39 -20.22 -4.35
CA ASP A 24 -14.42 -19.07 -5.24
C ASP A 24 -14.88 -19.52 -6.63
N ILE A 25 -15.78 -18.76 -7.25
CA ILE A 25 -16.35 -19.10 -8.58
C ILE A 25 -15.32 -19.08 -9.71
N ASN A 26 -14.18 -18.41 -9.50
CA ASN A 26 -13.11 -18.30 -10.50
C ASN A 26 -11.98 -19.31 -10.25
N GLN A 27 -12.06 -20.11 -9.18
CA GLN A 27 -11.00 -21.04 -8.77
C GLN A 27 -11.58 -22.41 -8.41
N GLU A 28 -11.34 -23.42 -9.25
CA GLU A 28 -11.83 -24.77 -9.02
C GLU A 28 -10.98 -25.52 -7.98
N ILE A 29 -9.66 -25.33 -7.97
CA ILE A 29 -8.70 -26.11 -7.19
C ILE A 29 -8.26 -25.34 -5.94
N TYR A 30 -7.90 -24.05 -6.08
CA TYR A 30 -7.39 -23.23 -5.00
C TYR A 30 -8.39 -22.14 -4.62
N GLY A 31 -8.37 -21.72 -3.35
CA GLY A 31 -9.06 -20.51 -2.92
C GLY A 31 -8.33 -19.24 -3.37
N VAL A 32 -9.03 -18.12 -3.37
CA VAL A 32 -8.45 -16.80 -3.58
C VAL A 32 -8.15 -16.18 -2.22
N PRO A 33 -6.93 -15.65 -1.97
CA PRO A 33 -6.63 -14.97 -0.72
C PRO A 33 -7.53 -13.75 -0.51
N GLU A 34 -8.07 -13.57 0.70
CA GLU A 34 -8.97 -12.45 1.03
C GLU A 34 -8.36 -11.08 0.77
N TRP A 35 -7.06 -10.93 1.04
CA TRP A 35 -6.34 -9.69 0.81
C TRP A 35 -6.20 -9.30 -0.66
N PHE A 36 -6.52 -10.19 -1.59
CA PHE A 36 -6.37 -9.92 -3.02
C PHE A 36 -7.25 -8.76 -3.50
N CYS A 37 -8.43 -8.58 -2.91
CA CYS A 37 -9.29 -7.43 -3.21
C CYS A 37 -8.65 -6.09 -2.83
N ALA A 38 -7.78 -6.05 -1.82
CA ALA A 38 -7.08 -4.85 -1.36
C ALA A 38 -5.70 -4.65 -2.00
N LEU A 39 -5.28 -5.52 -2.93
CA LEU A 39 -3.94 -5.50 -3.52
C LEU A 39 -3.62 -4.15 -4.19
N GLN A 40 -4.54 -3.59 -4.96
CA GLN A 40 -4.33 -2.32 -5.66
C GLN A 40 -4.17 -1.16 -4.67
N SER A 41 -4.95 -1.13 -3.60
CA SER A 41 -4.82 -0.13 -2.54
C SER A 41 -3.49 -0.28 -1.77
N ALA A 42 -3.00 -1.51 -1.58
CA ALA A 42 -1.69 -1.76 -0.99
C ALA A 42 -0.55 -1.23 -1.88
N LEU A 43 -0.59 -1.50 -3.18
CA LEU A 43 0.39 -1.00 -4.16
C LEU A 43 0.33 0.54 -4.30
N LEU A 44 -0.86 1.12 -4.24
CA LEU A 44 -1.02 2.57 -4.21
C LEU A 44 -0.41 3.19 -2.95
N ASN A 45 -0.62 2.59 -1.78
CA ASN A 45 -0.03 3.03 -0.52
C ASN A 45 1.50 2.98 -0.56
N GLU A 46 2.08 1.92 -1.11
CA GLU A 46 3.51 1.80 -1.34
C GLU A 46 4.02 2.92 -2.26
N SER A 47 3.39 3.09 -3.42
CA SER A 47 3.75 4.12 -4.41
C SER A 47 3.70 5.52 -3.83
N ALA A 48 2.66 5.85 -3.06
CA ALA A 48 2.54 7.13 -2.35
C ALA A 48 3.66 7.31 -1.30
N THR A 49 4.03 6.25 -0.60
CA THR A 49 5.12 6.28 0.38
C THR A 49 6.47 6.50 -0.30
N LEU A 50 6.74 5.80 -1.40
CA LEU A 50 7.97 5.94 -2.19
C LEU A 50 8.07 7.34 -2.81
N PHE A 51 6.97 7.85 -3.36
CA PHE A 51 6.94 9.20 -3.91
C PHE A 51 7.21 10.24 -2.82
N ARG A 52 6.54 10.15 -1.67
CA ARG A 52 6.75 11.06 -0.54
C ARG A 52 8.19 11.03 -0.05
N ARG A 53 8.79 9.85 0.06
CA ARG A 53 10.20 9.70 0.44
C ARG A 53 11.13 10.38 -0.56
N LYS A 54 10.89 10.20 -1.86
CA LYS A 54 11.66 10.88 -2.92
C LYS A 54 11.48 12.39 -2.88
N TYR A 55 10.26 12.86 -2.66
CA TYR A 55 9.93 14.27 -2.54
C TYR A 55 10.71 14.93 -1.40
N TYR A 56 10.72 14.34 -0.20
CA TYR A 56 11.48 14.88 0.94
C TYR A 56 12.99 14.78 0.73
N ASN A 57 13.48 13.69 0.15
CA ASN A 57 14.91 13.55 -0.16
C ASN A 57 15.39 14.56 -1.20
N ASN A 58 14.48 15.07 -2.04
CA ASN A 58 14.76 16.10 -3.04
C ASN A 58 14.52 17.53 -2.51
N GLY A 59 14.50 17.74 -1.21
CA GLY A 59 14.33 19.06 -0.59
C GLY A 59 12.89 19.57 -0.62
N SER A 60 11.90 18.68 -0.60
CA SER A 60 10.48 19.01 -0.58
C SER A 60 9.97 19.80 -1.80
N HIS A 61 10.55 19.52 -2.96
CA HIS A 61 10.08 20.06 -4.24
C HIS A 61 10.08 18.98 -5.34
N ALA A 62 9.17 19.10 -6.29
CA ALA A 62 9.05 18.19 -7.43
C ALA A 62 10.07 18.48 -8.55
N GLY A 63 10.85 19.52 -8.40
CA GLY A 63 11.78 20.07 -9.37
C GLY A 63 11.41 21.50 -9.76
N PHE A 64 12.25 22.12 -10.53
CA PHE A 64 12.01 23.46 -11.06
C PHE A 64 12.51 23.57 -12.50
N ILE A 65 12.00 24.55 -13.20
CA ILE A 65 12.50 24.98 -14.51
C ILE A 65 13.31 26.25 -14.26
N LEU A 66 14.61 26.21 -14.54
CA LEU A 66 15.41 27.41 -14.58
C LEU A 66 15.33 27.97 -16.00
N TYR A 67 14.70 29.14 -16.14
CA TYR A 67 14.56 29.85 -17.40
C TYR A 67 15.48 31.05 -17.40
N MET A 68 16.43 31.08 -18.36
CA MET A 68 17.40 32.18 -18.52
C MET A 68 17.21 32.84 -19.86
N THR A 69 17.14 34.16 -19.85
CA THR A 69 16.96 35.00 -21.06
C THR A 69 18.13 35.96 -21.29
N ASP A 70 19.13 36.00 -20.41
CA ASP A 70 20.27 36.90 -20.54
C ASP A 70 21.22 36.42 -21.63
N ALA A 71 21.51 37.33 -22.60
CA ALA A 71 22.36 37.05 -23.74
C ALA A 71 23.87 37.25 -23.44
N ALA A 72 24.22 37.74 -22.25
CA ALA A 72 25.59 38.16 -21.96
C ALA A 72 26.49 37.08 -21.35
N GLN A 73 26.03 35.83 -21.31
CA GLN A 73 26.78 34.74 -20.67
C GLN A 73 27.68 34.01 -21.66
N LYS A 74 28.89 33.67 -21.25
CA LYS A 74 29.77 32.79 -22.01
C LYS A 74 29.17 31.37 -22.05
N GLU A 75 29.35 30.71 -23.17
CA GLU A 75 28.85 29.35 -23.43
C GLU A 75 29.39 28.37 -22.39
N GLU A 76 30.60 28.55 -21.90
CA GLU A 76 31.24 27.78 -20.82
C GLU A 76 30.49 27.89 -19.47
N ASP A 77 30.00 29.08 -19.15
CA ASP A 77 29.24 29.32 -17.90
C ASP A 77 27.87 28.68 -17.95
N ILE A 78 27.25 28.65 -19.13
CA ILE A 78 25.97 28.00 -19.38
C ILE A 78 26.09 26.47 -19.22
N ASP A 79 27.15 25.89 -19.80
CA ASP A 79 27.39 24.46 -19.70
C ASP A 79 27.80 24.04 -18.29
N ALA A 80 28.56 24.88 -17.56
CA ALA A 80 28.86 24.67 -16.14
C ALA A 80 27.57 24.67 -15.30
N LEU A 81 26.67 25.63 -15.52
CA LEU A 81 25.40 25.72 -14.82
C LEU A 81 24.47 24.53 -15.17
N ARG A 82 24.39 24.16 -16.45
CA ARG A 82 23.66 22.97 -16.91
C ARG A 82 24.18 21.70 -16.25
N THR A 83 25.50 21.57 -16.17
CA THR A 83 26.16 20.41 -15.54
C THR A 83 25.91 20.41 -14.04
N ALA A 84 26.01 21.54 -13.35
CA ALA A 84 25.71 21.69 -11.94
C ALA A 84 24.25 21.30 -11.63
N LEU A 85 23.29 21.74 -12.43
CA LEU A 85 21.87 21.37 -12.29
C LEU A 85 21.61 19.89 -12.59
N LYS A 86 22.37 19.28 -13.50
CA LYS A 86 22.30 17.84 -13.77
C LYS A 86 22.90 17.00 -12.65
N THR A 87 23.99 17.47 -12.04
CA THR A 87 24.70 16.76 -10.97
C THR A 87 24.11 17.03 -9.58
N ALA A 88 23.42 18.13 -9.39
CA ALA A 88 22.69 18.45 -8.15
C ALA A 88 21.49 17.53 -7.87
N LYS A 89 21.42 16.36 -8.54
CA LYS A 89 20.36 15.39 -8.35
C LYS A 89 20.61 14.60 -7.07
N GLY A 90 19.75 14.78 -6.10
CA GLY A 90 19.56 13.79 -5.04
C GLY A 90 18.98 12.47 -5.61
N PRO A 91 18.89 11.39 -4.82
CA PRO A 91 18.47 10.05 -5.28
C PRO A 91 16.97 9.97 -5.67
N GLY A 92 16.40 11.01 -6.29
CA GLY A 92 15.02 11.11 -6.73
C GLY A 92 14.87 11.22 -8.26
N ASN A 93 13.75 10.75 -8.82
CA ASN A 93 13.44 10.86 -10.24
C ASN A 93 12.91 12.25 -10.67
N PHE A 94 12.84 13.20 -9.75
CA PHE A 94 12.44 14.56 -10.06
C PHE A 94 13.58 15.26 -10.82
N ARG A 95 13.24 15.82 -11.98
CA ARG A 95 14.22 16.43 -12.88
C ARG A 95 14.06 17.93 -12.85
N ASN A 96 15.16 18.62 -12.64
CA ASN A 96 15.24 20.05 -12.92
C ASN A 96 15.42 20.24 -14.43
N LEU A 97 14.64 21.13 -15.00
CA LEU A 97 14.77 21.49 -16.40
C LEU A 97 15.50 22.83 -16.53
N PHE A 98 16.54 22.85 -17.37
CA PHE A 98 17.24 24.07 -17.72
C PHE A 98 16.83 24.51 -19.12
N VAL A 99 16.38 25.75 -19.25
CA VAL A 99 16.05 26.36 -20.55
C VAL A 99 16.86 27.65 -20.69
N TYR A 100 17.69 27.72 -21.72
CA TYR A 100 18.42 28.91 -22.10
C TYR A 100 17.80 29.52 -23.37
N ALA A 101 17.40 30.78 -23.31
CA ALA A 101 16.82 31.52 -24.45
C ALA A 101 17.56 32.86 -24.61
N PRO A 102 18.60 32.92 -25.44
CA PRO A 102 19.31 34.15 -25.74
C PRO A 102 18.36 35.13 -26.47
N ASN A 103 18.34 36.40 -26.05
CA ASN A 103 17.48 37.48 -26.57
C ASN A 103 16.09 37.60 -25.90
N GLY A 104 15.89 37.02 -24.74
CA GLY A 104 14.65 37.23 -23.94
C GLY A 104 14.65 38.60 -23.23
N LYS A 105 13.44 39.04 -22.83
CA LYS A 105 13.24 40.33 -22.22
C LYS A 105 13.22 40.26 -20.68
N LYS A 106 13.79 41.31 -20.09
CA LYS A 106 13.58 42.01 -18.80
C LYS A 106 13.71 41.26 -17.46
N GLU A 107 13.57 39.95 -17.34
CA GLU A 107 13.84 39.23 -16.09
C GLU A 107 14.71 38.01 -16.43
N GLY A 108 16.02 38.24 -16.47
CA GLY A 108 17.01 37.35 -17.09
C GLY A 108 17.07 35.92 -16.54
N ILE A 109 16.57 35.67 -15.33
CA ILE A 109 16.53 34.35 -14.71
C ILE A 109 15.21 34.21 -13.95
N GLN A 110 14.46 33.18 -14.31
CA GLN A 110 13.23 32.81 -13.59
C GLN A 110 13.31 31.36 -13.12
N LEU A 111 12.97 31.13 -11.88
CA LEU A 111 12.85 29.80 -11.30
C LEU A 111 11.36 29.47 -11.23
N ILE A 112 10.91 28.60 -12.13
CA ILE A 112 9.51 28.22 -12.23
C ILE A 112 9.38 26.84 -11.54
N PRO A 113 8.72 26.77 -10.38
CA PRO A 113 8.49 25.47 -9.74
C PRO A 113 7.59 24.61 -10.63
N VAL A 114 7.98 23.37 -10.85
CA VAL A 114 7.11 22.40 -11.50
C VAL A 114 6.07 21.98 -10.49
N SER A 115 4.92 22.66 -10.55
CA SER A 115 3.72 22.40 -9.75
C SER A 115 4.04 22.05 -8.29
N GLU A 116 3.95 22.99 -7.40
CA GLU A 116 3.69 22.67 -6.01
C GLU A 116 2.29 22.06 -5.96
N VAL A 117 2.26 20.76 -6.19
CA VAL A 117 1.08 19.99 -5.85
C VAL A 117 0.81 20.30 -4.38
N ALA A 118 -0.44 20.49 -4.02
CA ALA A 118 -0.91 20.55 -2.64
C ALA A 118 -0.64 19.20 -1.92
N ALA A 119 0.61 18.77 -2.00
CA ALA A 119 1.10 17.41 -1.80
C ALA A 119 0.95 16.95 -0.35
N LYS A 120 0.91 17.87 0.61
CA LYS A 120 0.88 17.49 2.02
C LYS A 120 -0.44 16.84 2.40
N ASP A 121 -1.56 17.38 1.93
CA ASP A 121 -2.89 16.91 2.28
C ASP A 121 -3.29 15.69 1.45
N GLU A 122 -2.89 15.65 0.16
CA GLU A 122 -3.18 14.53 -0.73
C GLU A 122 -2.46 13.25 -0.31
N PHE A 123 -1.19 13.29 0.08
CA PHE A 123 -0.47 12.08 0.54
C PHE A 123 -1.04 11.51 1.82
N GLY A 124 -1.46 12.36 2.76
CA GLY A 124 -2.14 11.95 3.97
C GLY A 124 -3.47 11.27 3.66
N SER A 125 -4.24 11.87 2.76
CA SER A 125 -5.53 11.35 2.31
C SER A 125 -5.39 10.00 1.60
N ILE A 126 -4.49 9.86 0.64
CA ILE A 126 -4.21 8.60 -0.08
C ILE A 126 -3.83 7.50 0.91
N LYS A 127 -2.96 7.81 1.88
CA LYS A 127 -2.54 6.81 2.89
C LYS A 127 -3.69 6.38 3.79
N ASN A 128 -4.56 7.28 4.19
CA ASN A 128 -5.70 6.96 5.02
C ASN A 128 -6.72 6.12 4.25
N ILE A 129 -7.09 6.53 3.04
CA ILE A 129 -8.03 5.81 2.19
C ILE A 129 -7.50 4.41 1.88
N SER A 130 -6.26 4.29 1.42
CA SER A 130 -5.69 2.98 1.07
C SER A 130 -5.48 2.07 2.29
N ARG A 131 -5.24 2.62 3.48
CA ARG A 131 -5.26 1.85 4.74
C ARG A 131 -6.67 1.33 5.02
N ASP A 132 -7.67 2.18 4.90
CA ASP A 132 -9.05 1.82 5.20
C ASP A 132 -9.58 0.77 4.19
N ASP A 133 -9.20 0.87 2.92
CA ASP A 133 -9.46 -0.16 1.91
C ASP A 133 -8.82 -1.51 2.27
N GLN A 134 -7.57 -1.49 2.76
CA GLN A 134 -6.88 -2.72 3.18
C GLN A 134 -7.56 -3.36 4.40
N LEU A 135 -7.95 -2.55 5.39
CA LEU A 135 -8.69 -3.03 6.56
C LEU A 135 -10.05 -3.60 6.17
N ALA A 136 -10.77 -2.92 5.26
CA ALA A 136 -12.04 -3.41 4.73
C ALA A 136 -11.85 -4.72 3.95
N GLY A 137 -10.81 -4.81 3.12
CA GLY A 137 -10.48 -6.03 2.36
C GLY A 137 -10.14 -7.22 3.24
N LEU A 138 -9.55 -6.99 4.42
CA LEU A 138 -9.27 -7.99 5.44
C LEU A 138 -10.40 -8.15 6.46
N ARG A 139 -11.49 -7.40 6.31
CA ARG A 139 -12.65 -7.38 7.23
C ARG A 139 -12.25 -7.10 8.69
N VAL A 140 -11.23 -6.27 8.89
CA VAL A 140 -10.75 -5.88 10.22
C VAL A 140 -11.23 -4.49 10.57
N TYR A 141 -11.87 -4.34 11.72
CA TYR A 141 -12.29 -3.04 12.22
C TYR A 141 -11.07 -2.18 12.61
N PRO A 142 -11.00 -0.91 12.16
CA PRO A 142 -9.87 -0.03 12.45
C PRO A 142 -9.51 0.08 13.94
N GLN A 143 -10.51 0.06 14.82
CA GLN A 143 -10.34 0.14 16.27
C GLN A 143 -9.50 -1.03 16.83
N LEU A 144 -9.63 -2.22 16.26
CA LEU A 144 -8.87 -3.41 16.68
C LEU A 144 -7.39 -3.29 16.33
N MET A 145 -7.06 -2.45 15.36
CA MET A 145 -5.68 -2.14 14.95
C MET A 145 -5.12 -0.88 15.61
N GLY A 146 -5.83 -0.31 16.59
CA GLY A 146 -5.43 0.94 17.25
C GLY A 146 -5.54 2.19 16.35
N VAL A 147 -6.26 2.09 15.25
CA VAL A 147 -6.52 3.22 14.36
C VAL A 147 -7.75 3.97 14.86
N VAL A 148 -7.58 5.25 15.17
CA VAL A 148 -8.71 6.12 15.53
C VAL A 148 -9.38 6.58 14.23
N PRO A 149 -10.66 6.24 14.00
CA PRO A 149 -11.41 6.72 12.85
C PRO A 149 -11.54 8.25 12.89
N GLN A 150 -11.44 8.89 11.74
CA GLN A 150 -11.57 10.35 11.63
C GLN A 150 -12.97 10.85 12.05
N ASN A 151 -13.98 10.01 11.90
CA ASN A 151 -15.37 10.25 12.32
C ASN A 151 -15.75 9.26 13.43
N ALA A 152 -15.23 9.48 14.63
CA ALA A 152 -15.43 8.60 15.78
C ALA A 152 -16.86 8.62 16.39
N GLY A 153 -17.79 9.34 15.80
CA GLY A 153 -19.18 9.40 16.26
C GLY A 153 -19.94 8.12 15.98
N GLY A 154 -19.95 7.16 16.92
CA GLY A 154 -20.90 6.06 16.91
C GLY A 154 -20.37 4.65 16.74
N PHE A 155 -19.06 4.41 16.74
CA PHE A 155 -18.50 3.05 16.58
C PHE A 155 -18.39 2.20 17.87
N GLY A 156 -19.00 2.63 18.98
CA GLY A 156 -18.99 1.85 20.22
C GLY A 156 -17.62 1.74 20.89
N SER A 157 -17.53 0.85 21.86
CA SER A 157 -16.27 0.54 22.55
C SER A 157 -15.41 -0.44 21.72
N ILE A 158 -14.13 -0.54 22.05
CA ILE A 158 -13.22 -1.54 21.43
C ILE A 158 -13.72 -2.96 21.72
N SER A 159 -14.28 -3.20 22.90
CA SER A 159 -14.84 -4.50 23.28
C SER A 159 -16.06 -4.88 22.42
N ASP A 160 -16.93 -3.90 22.11
CA ASP A 160 -18.08 -4.16 21.23
C ASP A 160 -17.62 -4.45 19.80
N ALA A 161 -16.64 -3.69 19.29
CA ALA A 161 -16.03 -3.96 17.99
C ALA A 161 -15.39 -5.36 17.93
N ALA A 162 -14.70 -5.76 19.01
CA ALA A 162 -14.10 -7.09 19.11
C ALA A 162 -15.15 -8.21 19.16
N ALA A 163 -16.25 -8.01 19.90
CA ALA A 163 -17.32 -8.98 19.98
C ALA A 163 -18.03 -9.17 18.63
N VAL A 164 -18.34 -8.08 17.93
CA VAL A 164 -18.94 -8.13 16.59
C VAL A 164 -18.00 -8.78 15.59
N TRP A 165 -16.71 -8.39 15.58
CA TRP A 165 -15.71 -9.00 14.72
C TRP A 165 -15.55 -10.51 15.00
N ALA A 166 -15.54 -10.91 16.27
CA ALA A 166 -15.45 -12.31 16.64
C ALA A 166 -16.64 -13.12 16.09
N SER A 167 -17.85 -12.57 16.22
CA SER A 167 -19.06 -13.25 15.72
C SER A 167 -19.13 -13.33 14.19
N LEU A 168 -18.69 -12.27 13.48
CA LEU A 168 -18.82 -12.21 12.03
C LEU A 168 -17.66 -12.82 11.27
N GLU A 169 -16.44 -12.79 11.83
CA GLU A 169 -15.22 -13.23 11.13
C GLU A 169 -14.51 -14.39 11.83
N LEU A 170 -14.29 -14.29 13.16
CA LEU A 170 -13.53 -15.29 13.89
C LEU A 170 -14.27 -16.62 14.02
N GLU A 171 -15.53 -16.60 14.47
CA GLU A 171 -16.33 -17.82 14.66
C GLU A 171 -16.55 -18.58 13.34
N PRO A 172 -16.90 -17.94 12.19
CA PRO A 172 -16.99 -18.61 10.91
C PRO A 172 -15.65 -19.24 10.46
N MET A 173 -14.53 -18.56 10.70
CA MET A 173 -13.21 -19.09 10.41
C MET A 173 -12.89 -20.32 11.28
N GLN A 174 -13.19 -20.27 12.58
CA GLN A 174 -13.03 -21.39 13.49
C GLN A 174 -13.91 -22.59 13.10
N ALA A 175 -15.17 -22.33 12.74
CA ALA A 175 -16.08 -23.38 12.26
C ALA A 175 -15.55 -24.07 10.98
N ARG A 176 -14.97 -23.31 10.08
CA ARG A 176 -14.33 -23.86 8.88
C ARG A 176 -13.11 -24.73 9.23
N LEU A 177 -12.27 -24.30 10.14
CA LEU A 177 -11.13 -25.09 10.60
C LEU A 177 -11.57 -26.37 11.33
N GLN A 178 -12.68 -26.33 12.04
CA GLN A 178 -13.27 -27.53 12.70
C GLN A 178 -13.79 -28.58 11.72
N GLN A 179 -14.05 -28.25 10.46
CA GLN A 179 -14.41 -29.25 9.44
C GLN A 179 -13.36 -30.36 9.28
N VAL A 180 -12.11 -30.09 9.67
CA VAL A 180 -11.05 -31.11 9.73
C VAL A 180 -11.45 -32.28 10.62
N ASN A 181 -12.14 -32.03 11.74
CA ASN A 181 -12.60 -33.08 12.63
C ASN A 181 -13.54 -34.06 11.93
N GLU A 182 -14.45 -33.55 11.10
CA GLU A 182 -15.37 -34.39 10.32
C GLU A 182 -14.63 -35.24 9.27
N LEU A 183 -13.59 -34.64 8.64
CA LEU A 183 -12.80 -35.34 7.63
C LEU A 183 -11.90 -36.42 8.22
N ILE A 184 -11.39 -36.22 9.45
CA ILE A 184 -10.53 -37.18 10.17
C ILE A 184 -11.39 -38.22 10.94
N GLY A 185 -12.59 -37.83 11.41
CA GLY A 185 -13.47 -38.65 12.22
C GLY A 185 -13.18 -38.58 13.72
N GLU A 186 -12.32 -37.68 14.14
CA GLU A 186 -12.01 -37.42 15.55
C GLU A 186 -11.78 -35.92 15.82
N GLU A 187 -11.90 -35.50 17.06
CA GLU A 187 -11.72 -34.10 17.44
C GLU A 187 -10.23 -33.75 17.59
N VAL A 188 -9.62 -33.22 16.53
CA VAL A 188 -8.22 -32.75 16.49
C VAL A 188 -8.10 -31.24 16.59
N VAL A 189 -9.18 -30.51 16.32
CA VAL A 189 -9.25 -29.05 16.39
C VAL A 189 -10.40 -28.62 17.29
N ARG A 190 -10.07 -27.90 18.35
CA ARG A 190 -11.05 -27.32 19.29
C ARG A 190 -10.69 -25.86 19.58
N PHE A 191 -11.70 -25.00 19.63
CA PHE A 191 -11.54 -23.61 20.03
C PHE A 191 -12.30 -23.36 21.32
N SER A 192 -11.73 -22.53 22.20
CA SER A 192 -12.47 -21.94 23.31
C SER A 192 -13.30 -20.75 22.80
N LYS A 193 -14.41 -20.48 23.47
CA LYS A 193 -15.22 -19.30 23.17
C LYS A 193 -14.38 -18.03 23.35
N PHE A 194 -14.44 -17.13 22.36
CA PHE A 194 -13.83 -15.82 22.48
C PHE A 194 -14.59 -14.96 23.51
N GLU A 195 -13.88 -14.39 24.45
CA GLU A 195 -14.42 -13.44 25.43
C GLU A 195 -13.72 -12.09 25.21
N ALA A 196 -14.49 -11.07 24.86
CA ALA A 196 -13.94 -9.73 24.67
C ALA A 196 -13.44 -9.16 26.01
N PRO A 197 -12.25 -8.53 26.06
CA PRO A 197 -11.74 -7.89 27.27
C PRO A 197 -12.71 -6.83 27.79
N GLY A 198 -13.14 -6.94 29.07
CA GLY A 198 -14.03 -5.96 29.71
C GLY A 198 -15.54 -6.24 29.56
N GLY A 199 -15.95 -7.37 28.99
CA GLY A 199 -17.32 -7.83 29.05
C GLY A 199 -17.62 -8.44 30.43
N GLN A 200 -18.14 -7.64 31.36
CA GLN A 200 -18.86 -8.07 32.54
C GLN A 200 -20.32 -7.68 32.39
#